data_b6cc2016002540a3b1726d9111564ff4
#
_entry.id   b6cc2016002540a3b1726d9111564ff4
#
_cell.length_a   1.000
_cell.length_b   1.000
_cell.length_c   1.000
_cell.angle_alpha   90.00
_cell.angle_beta   90.00
_cell.angle_gamma   90.00
#
_symmetry.space_group_name_H-M   'P 1'
#
loop_
_entity.id
_entity.type
_entity.pdbx_description
1 polymer ?
#
loop_
_entity_poly.entity_id
_entity_poly.type
_entity_poly.pdbx_seq_one_letter_code
_entity_poly.pdbx_strand_id
1 'polypeptide(L)'
;GRVDFWKMNIQMKRIYRFSVFFLAVFLLCSILPALAASQSFRTTVLFTHDLHSHFLPQEDGEGGASGGYARLKTALDRGRASHPNALTQDGGDFSIGSLIQTLYTSQGAELRTMGALGYDAATVGNHEFDHTGTGFAEMLNAVSVSGDKAPALLMANYKPAADHPDKLDIQRAMAAYGVQDYMILERGGITYGIFGLMGVDSDSCAPSSGFSLGDMAENAQRCVDALKAEGAQFIICLSHAGTNEKKKLSEDELLAEKVSGIDLIVSGHTHTTLPEPIEVNGAYIVSAGPYCENLGSITIQWKADGSKTLTDYRLIPIDETLPEDEDITLMVERWKGLVGGSYLGRYGLSYDEVLTRTGFDLSTPKAGVQEGNALGELIADSFLWAVEHLEADSPDGPTVTVTADGVLRASLPAGEITTSMAFDVLSMGVGSDGTSGFPLVGVYLTGKELKAAAEVDASVTPLMPAAQLYMAGIEYSFNTHRMFFNRVTDIQLVREEQRTEPAPVVGGEEPNGEYGYTVTQTDRSYSELND
;
A
#
# COMPACT_ATOMS: atom_id res chain seq x y z
N GLY A 1 72.48 -57.23 8.94
CA GLY A 1 71.27 -57.57 9.74
C GLY A 1 70.75 -56.51 10.67
N ARG A 2 71.63 -55.66 11.26
CA ARG A 2 71.16 -54.59 12.24
C ARG A 2 70.77 -53.29 11.57
N VAL A 3 71.22 -52.95 10.41
CA VAL A 3 70.94 -51.69 9.68
C VAL A 3 69.56 -51.71 9.02
N ASP A 4 69.12 -52.85 8.54
CA ASP A 4 67.83 -53.01 7.88
C ASP A 4 66.63 -52.97 8.86
N PHE A 5 66.80 -53.46 10.06
CA PHE A 5 65.75 -53.39 11.08
C PHE A 5 65.48 -51.97 11.59
N TRP A 6 66.51 -51.14 11.59
CA TRP A 6 66.39 -49.72 12.01
C TRP A 6 65.69 -48.87 10.92
N LYS A 7 66.00 -49.07 9.63
CA LYS A 7 65.34 -48.43 8.52
C LYS A 7 63.84 -48.80 8.40
N MET A 8 63.52 -50.09 8.60
CA MET A 8 62.18 -50.59 8.60
C MET A 8 61.32 -49.98 9.75
N ASN A 9 61.90 -49.78 10.92
CA ASN A 9 61.23 -49.20 12.08
C ASN A 9 60.96 -47.70 11.88
N ILE A 10 61.84 -46.96 11.22
CA ILE A 10 61.64 -45.57 10.84
C ILE A 10 60.57 -45.41 9.77
N GLN A 11 60.52 -46.34 8.79
CA GLN A 11 59.53 -46.33 7.74
C GLN A 11 58.13 -46.68 8.27
N MET A 12 58.03 -47.65 9.17
CA MET A 12 56.77 -47.97 9.86
C MET A 12 56.26 -46.82 10.74
N LYS A 13 57.15 -46.14 11.45
CA LYS A 13 56.74 -44.94 12.26
C LYS A 13 56.30 -43.78 11.38
N ARG A 14 56.87 -43.61 10.20
CA ARG A 14 56.42 -42.59 9.22
C ARG A 14 55.06 -42.97 8.65
N ILE A 15 54.81 -44.22 8.24
CA ILE A 15 53.54 -44.68 7.72
C ILE A 15 52.46 -44.54 8.82
N TYR A 16 52.74 -44.95 10.05
CA TYR A 16 51.79 -44.79 11.17
C TYR A 16 51.45 -43.31 11.44
N ARG A 17 52.41 -42.41 11.38
CA ARG A 17 52.16 -40.95 11.54
C ARG A 17 51.37 -40.40 10.40
N PHE A 18 51.61 -40.83 9.15
CA PHE A 18 50.81 -40.45 7.97
C PHE A 18 49.39 -40.97 8.07
N SER A 19 49.19 -42.24 8.46
CA SER A 19 47.86 -42.83 8.62
C SER A 19 47.05 -42.16 9.75
N VAL A 20 47.66 -41.81 10.88
CA VAL A 20 47.00 -41.10 11.96
C VAL A 20 46.65 -39.66 11.54
N PHE A 21 47.51 -39.00 10.77
CA PHE A 21 47.23 -37.66 10.23
C PHE A 21 46.07 -37.69 9.24
N PHE A 22 46.05 -38.65 8.29
CA PHE A 22 44.96 -38.84 7.33
C PHE A 22 43.63 -39.18 8.02
N LEU A 23 43.67 -40.05 9.04
CA LEU A 23 42.50 -40.38 9.84
C LEU A 23 41.94 -39.19 10.61
N ALA A 24 42.83 -38.36 11.17
CA ALA A 24 42.44 -37.12 11.87
C ALA A 24 41.84 -36.08 10.92
N VAL A 25 42.44 -35.90 9.72
CA VAL A 25 41.89 -35.01 8.68
C VAL A 25 40.53 -35.54 8.18
N PHE A 26 40.39 -36.85 7.96
CA PHE A 26 39.14 -37.48 7.53
C PHE A 26 38.05 -37.34 8.61
N LEU A 27 38.38 -37.54 9.89
CA LEU A 27 37.48 -37.30 11.01
C LEU A 27 37.10 -35.82 11.11
N LEU A 28 38.05 -34.86 10.97
CA LEU A 28 37.75 -33.45 10.94
C LEU A 28 36.82 -33.10 9.76
N CYS A 29 37.08 -33.60 8.56
CA CYS A 29 36.26 -33.38 7.36
C CYS A 29 34.86 -34.01 7.49
N SER A 30 34.68 -35.07 8.28
CA SER A 30 33.38 -35.68 8.53
C SER A 30 32.59 -35.01 9.69
N ILE A 31 33.27 -34.35 10.63
CA ILE A 31 32.62 -33.68 11.75
C ILE A 31 32.19 -32.23 11.36
N LEU A 32 32.96 -31.54 10.51
CA LEU A 32 32.64 -30.18 10.06
C LEU A 32 31.24 -30.07 9.41
N PRO A 33 30.84 -30.92 8.43
CA PRO A 33 29.51 -30.84 7.87
C PRO A 33 28.40 -31.22 8.87
N ALA A 34 28.67 -32.15 9.80
CA ALA A 34 27.70 -32.53 10.85
C ALA A 34 27.48 -31.43 11.88
N LEU A 35 28.51 -30.66 12.22
CA LEU A 35 28.41 -29.47 13.08
C LEU A 35 27.68 -28.33 12.35
N ALA A 36 27.95 -28.11 11.06
CA ALA A 36 27.25 -27.12 10.26
C ALA A 36 25.75 -27.46 10.10
N ALA A 37 25.42 -28.73 9.90
CA ALA A 37 24.03 -29.20 9.79
C ALA A 37 23.23 -29.09 11.11
N SER A 38 23.91 -28.99 12.27
CA SER A 38 23.27 -28.80 13.57
C SER A 38 23.11 -27.33 13.99
N GLN A 39 23.71 -26.41 13.24
CA GLN A 39 23.61 -24.97 13.52
C GLN A 39 22.21 -24.46 13.23
N SER A 40 21.57 -23.91 14.24
CA SER A 40 20.24 -23.29 14.15
C SER A 40 20.39 -21.77 14.16
N PHE A 41 19.73 -21.12 13.23
CA PHE A 41 19.65 -19.68 13.09
C PHE A 41 18.27 -19.19 13.48
N ARG A 42 18.17 -17.91 13.87
CA ARG A 42 16.90 -17.28 14.19
C ARG A 42 16.83 -15.93 13.49
N THR A 43 15.79 -15.73 12.70
CA THR A 43 15.52 -14.51 11.96
C THR A 43 14.22 -13.90 12.46
N THR A 44 14.25 -12.62 12.80
CA THR A 44 13.04 -11.82 13.08
C THR A 44 12.93 -10.72 12.04
N VAL A 45 11.76 -10.59 11.44
CA VAL A 45 11.42 -9.53 10.50
C VAL A 45 10.22 -8.76 11.04
N LEU A 46 10.39 -7.46 11.17
CA LEU A 46 9.34 -6.47 11.41
C LEU A 46 8.91 -5.95 10.03
N PHE A 47 7.62 -5.86 9.77
CA PHE A 47 7.16 -5.51 8.44
C PHE A 47 5.87 -4.71 8.45
N THR A 48 5.75 -3.85 7.43
CA THR A 48 4.55 -3.13 7.04
C THR A 48 4.35 -3.24 5.54
N HIS A 49 3.22 -2.79 5.06
CA HIS A 49 2.89 -2.56 3.66
C HIS A 49 1.71 -1.60 3.57
N ASP A 50 1.49 -1.01 2.40
CA ASP A 50 0.32 -0.15 2.16
C ASP A 50 0.16 0.95 3.24
N LEU A 51 1.27 1.61 3.56
CA LEU A 51 1.29 2.69 4.57
C LEU A 51 0.53 3.93 4.12
N HIS A 52 0.44 4.17 2.81
CA HIS A 52 -0.41 5.18 2.18
C HIS A 52 -0.32 6.58 2.81
N SER A 53 0.89 7.05 3.09
CA SER A 53 1.12 8.38 3.71
C SER A 53 0.33 8.62 5.01
N HIS A 54 -0.07 7.56 5.74
CA HIS A 54 -0.79 7.69 7.01
C HIS A 54 0.15 8.08 8.16
N PHE A 55 0.74 9.28 8.03
CA PHE A 55 1.66 9.83 9.02
C PHE A 55 1.01 10.10 10.38
N LEU A 56 -0.27 10.45 10.37
CA LEU A 56 -1.06 10.78 11.55
C LEU A 56 -2.01 9.63 11.90
N PRO A 57 -2.34 9.45 13.18
CA PRO A 57 -3.39 8.51 13.58
C PRO A 57 -4.74 8.90 12.95
N GLN A 58 -5.53 7.88 12.61
CA GLN A 58 -6.92 8.05 12.15
C GLN A 58 -7.88 7.69 13.28
N GLU A 59 -8.85 8.55 13.55
CA GLU A 59 -9.91 8.30 14.53
C GLU A 59 -10.91 7.28 13.98
N ASP A 60 -11.35 6.35 14.82
CA ASP A 60 -12.30 5.30 14.46
C ASP A 60 -13.78 5.67 14.70
N GLY A 61 -14.04 6.90 15.15
CA GLY A 61 -15.40 7.39 15.49
C GLY A 61 -15.96 6.85 16.80
N GLU A 62 -15.32 5.85 17.41
CA GLU A 62 -15.70 5.26 18.71
C GLU A 62 -14.85 5.81 19.87
N GLY A 63 -13.98 6.77 19.58
CA GLY A 63 -13.08 7.42 20.54
C GLY A 63 -11.71 6.74 20.66
N GLY A 64 -11.40 5.80 19.75
CA GLY A 64 -10.08 5.22 19.51
C GLY A 64 -9.39 5.88 18.32
N ALA A 65 -8.09 5.64 18.21
CA ALA A 65 -7.32 6.08 17.06
C ALA A 65 -6.24 5.06 16.71
N SER A 66 -6.14 4.69 15.43
CA SER A 66 -5.18 3.72 14.93
C SER A 66 -4.15 4.37 14.00
N GLY A 67 -2.98 3.74 13.88
CA GLY A 67 -1.94 4.18 12.98
C GLY A 67 -1.09 5.33 13.51
N GLY A 68 -0.44 6.03 12.59
CA GLY A 68 0.48 7.14 12.85
C GLY A 68 1.94 6.70 13.01
N TYR A 69 2.83 7.37 12.26
CA TYR A 69 4.25 6.99 12.20
C TYR A 69 5.00 7.21 13.52
N ALA A 70 4.57 8.16 14.35
CA ALA A 70 5.16 8.38 15.66
C ALA A 70 4.90 7.19 16.62
N ARG A 71 3.71 6.60 16.58
CA ARG A 71 3.38 5.37 17.32
C ARG A 71 4.07 4.15 16.71
N LEU A 72 4.11 4.06 15.37
CA LEU A 72 4.84 3.01 14.67
C LEU A 72 6.32 2.98 15.07
N LYS A 73 6.97 4.16 15.20
CA LYS A 73 8.36 4.24 15.68
C LYS A 73 8.53 3.57 17.04
N THR A 74 7.63 3.86 17.97
CA THR A 74 7.65 3.25 19.30
C THR A 74 7.49 1.72 19.24
N ALA A 75 6.59 1.21 18.40
CA ALA A 75 6.41 -0.22 18.18
C ALA A 75 7.67 -0.87 17.59
N LEU A 76 8.26 -0.25 16.56
CA LEU A 76 9.50 -0.69 15.93
C LEU A 76 10.66 -0.74 16.93
N ASP A 77 10.81 0.28 17.77
CA ASP A 77 11.88 0.32 18.76
C ASP A 77 11.71 -0.75 19.84
N ARG A 78 10.47 -1.00 20.30
CA ARG A 78 10.16 -2.13 21.20
C ARG A 78 10.47 -3.48 20.55
N GLY A 79 10.13 -3.64 19.27
CA GLY A 79 10.45 -4.84 18.49
C GLY A 79 11.96 -5.07 18.39
N ARG A 80 12.73 -4.02 18.06
CA ARG A 80 14.20 -4.06 17.96
C ARG A 80 14.87 -4.28 19.33
N ALA A 81 14.33 -3.69 20.39
CA ALA A 81 14.83 -3.93 21.75
C ALA A 81 14.66 -5.40 22.16
N SER A 82 13.55 -6.03 21.76
CA SER A 82 13.30 -7.47 22.01
C SER A 82 14.12 -8.37 21.09
N HIS A 83 14.41 -7.92 19.86
CA HIS A 83 15.13 -8.64 18.81
C HIS A 83 16.18 -7.73 18.16
N PRO A 84 17.37 -7.56 18.77
CA PRO A 84 18.36 -6.56 18.32
C PRO A 84 18.85 -6.74 16.87
N ASN A 85 18.69 -7.93 16.31
CA ASN A 85 19.06 -8.25 14.91
C ASN A 85 17.84 -8.30 13.98
N ALA A 86 16.66 -7.81 14.41
CA ALA A 86 15.49 -7.77 13.56
C ALA A 86 15.72 -6.90 12.31
N LEU A 87 15.22 -7.37 11.18
CA LEU A 87 15.10 -6.58 9.96
C LEU A 87 13.79 -5.79 10.00
N THR A 88 13.74 -4.66 9.31
CA THR A 88 12.51 -3.87 9.13
C THR A 88 12.27 -3.66 7.65
N GLN A 89 11.15 -4.15 7.13
CA GLN A 89 10.85 -4.25 5.71
C GLN A 89 9.48 -3.66 5.39
N ASP A 90 9.31 -3.19 4.14
CA ASP A 90 8.03 -2.69 3.67
C ASP A 90 7.64 -3.29 2.31
N GLY A 91 6.36 -3.63 2.16
CA GLY A 91 5.77 -4.30 1.00
C GLY A 91 5.28 -3.36 -0.11
N GLY A 92 5.60 -2.06 -0.08
CA GLY A 92 5.18 -1.08 -1.09
C GLY A 92 3.87 -0.36 -0.78
N ASP A 93 3.46 0.56 -1.65
CA ASP A 93 2.38 1.53 -1.45
C ASP A 93 2.57 2.33 -0.14
N PHE A 94 3.76 2.88 0.03
CA PHE A 94 4.05 3.75 1.15
C PHE A 94 3.52 5.18 0.95
N SER A 95 3.15 5.57 -0.27
CA SER A 95 2.66 6.90 -0.63
C SER A 95 1.16 6.91 -0.96
N ILE A 96 0.60 8.11 -1.13
CA ILE A 96 -0.79 8.37 -1.52
C ILE A 96 -1.83 7.88 -0.50
N GLY A 97 -2.48 8.81 0.19
CA GLY A 97 -3.54 8.52 1.16
C GLY A 97 -3.84 9.67 2.11
N SER A 98 -2.90 10.60 2.33
CA SER A 98 -3.13 11.76 3.18
C SER A 98 -2.56 13.04 2.58
N LEU A 99 -2.91 14.18 3.18
CA LEU A 99 -2.54 15.50 2.68
C LEU A 99 -1.00 15.71 2.59
N ILE A 100 -0.20 14.97 3.35
CA ILE A 100 1.28 15.03 3.28
C ILE A 100 1.80 14.49 1.93
N GLN A 101 1.06 13.64 1.23
CA GLN A 101 1.41 13.17 -0.12
C GLN A 101 1.67 14.31 -1.12
N THR A 102 1.11 15.49 -0.88
CA THR A 102 1.36 16.67 -1.73
C THR A 102 2.83 17.10 -1.74
N LEU A 103 3.64 16.54 -0.83
CA LEU A 103 5.09 16.69 -0.76
C LEU A 103 5.85 15.55 -1.45
N TYR A 104 5.16 14.55 -2.02
CA TYR A 104 5.78 13.35 -2.61
C TYR A 104 6.90 13.70 -3.59
N THR A 105 6.59 14.42 -4.66
CA THR A 105 7.57 14.76 -5.70
C THR A 105 8.64 15.73 -5.21
N SER A 106 8.28 16.69 -4.36
CA SER A 106 9.16 17.79 -3.97
C SER A 106 10.06 17.50 -2.77
N GLN A 107 9.66 16.59 -1.88
CA GLN A 107 10.34 16.28 -0.63
C GLN A 107 10.63 14.79 -0.43
N GLY A 108 9.86 13.88 -1.01
CA GLY A 108 9.93 12.45 -0.72
C GLY A 108 9.70 12.17 0.76
N ALA A 109 8.66 12.81 1.33
CA ALA A 109 8.41 12.81 2.76
C ALA A 109 8.29 11.40 3.34
N GLU A 110 7.67 10.48 2.59
CA GLU A 110 7.45 9.09 2.95
C GLU A 110 8.78 8.35 3.15
N LEU A 111 9.62 8.26 2.12
CA LEU A 111 10.91 7.55 2.18
C LEU A 111 11.87 8.14 3.22
N ARG A 112 11.89 9.47 3.37
CA ARG A 112 12.72 10.14 4.39
C ARG A 112 12.24 9.80 5.79
N THR A 113 10.93 9.75 6.01
CA THR A 113 10.37 9.35 7.31
C THR A 113 10.58 7.86 7.57
N MET A 114 10.41 6.98 6.56
CA MET A 114 10.77 5.56 6.67
C MET A 114 12.24 5.37 7.03
N GLY A 115 13.13 6.19 6.49
CA GLY A 115 14.54 6.20 6.89
C GLY A 115 14.75 6.58 8.36
N ALA A 116 14.01 7.57 8.88
CA ALA A 116 14.01 7.94 10.29
C ALA A 116 13.39 6.85 11.19
N LEU A 117 12.37 6.16 10.71
CA LEU A 117 11.79 4.98 11.35
C LEU A 117 12.76 3.79 11.37
N GLY A 118 13.78 3.78 10.50
CA GLY A 118 14.83 2.77 10.43
C GLY A 118 14.45 1.54 9.61
N TYR A 119 13.72 1.71 8.52
CA TYR A 119 13.50 0.65 7.54
C TYR A 119 14.81 0.30 6.82
N ASP A 120 15.04 -1.00 6.61
CA ASP A 120 16.22 -1.51 5.89
C ASP A 120 15.98 -1.51 4.38
N ALA A 121 14.81 -2.01 3.95
CA ALA A 121 14.42 -2.00 2.54
C ALA A 121 12.89 -1.88 2.39
N ALA A 122 12.49 -1.42 1.21
CA ALA A 122 11.12 -1.36 0.73
C ALA A 122 11.05 -1.79 -0.74
N THR A 123 9.88 -2.24 -1.19
CA THR A 123 9.57 -2.28 -2.62
C THR A 123 8.68 -1.10 -2.99
N VAL A 124 8.28 -1.00 -4.24
CA VAL A 124 7.25 -0.06 -4.70
C VAL A 124 5.95 -0.79 -4.93
N GLY A 125 4.84 -0.07 -4.78
CA GLY A 125 3.54 -0.51 -5.27
C GLY A 125 3.05 0.38 -6.42
N ASN A 126 1.76 0.30 -6.72
CA ASN A 126 1.15 1.07 -7.82
C ASN A 126 1.04 2.56 -7.48
N HIS A 127 0.82 2.91 -6.22
CA HIS A 127 0.61 4.29 -5.81
C HIS A 127 1.89 5.15 -5.81
N GLU A 128 3.08 4.56 -5.81
CA GLU A 128 4.31 5.30 -6.08
C GLU A 128 4.34 5.92 -7.48
N PHE A 129 3.45 5.48 -8.38
CA PHE A 129 3.34 5.96 -9.76
C PHE A 129 2.10 6.81 -10.06
N ASP A 130 1.34 7.22 -9.07
CA ASP A 130 0.21 8.15 -9.25
C ASP A 130 0.65 9.49 -9.86
N HIS A 131 1.86 9.94 -9.51
CA HIS A 131 2.54 11.08 -10.13
C HIS A 131 3.33 10.70 -11.40
N THR A 132 3.01 9.56 -12.04
CA THR A 132 3.72 8.98 -13.19
C THR A 132 5.16 8.56 -12.87
N GLY A 133 5.85 7.94 -13.84
CA GLY A 133 7.28 7.62 -13.69
C GLY A 133 8.17 8.86 -13.55
N THR A 134 7.76 10.00 -14.10
CA THR A 134 8.48 11.27 -13.97
C THR A 134 8.39 11.79 -12.54
N GLY A 135 7.20 11.80 -11.93
CA GLY A 135 7.03 12.19 -10.52
C GLY A 135 7.74 11.24 -9.55
N PHE A 136 7.76 9.94 -9.85
CA PHE A 136 8.59 8.98 -9.11
C PHE A 136 10.08 9.35 -9.17
N ALA A 137 10.60 9.73 -10.35
CA ALA A 137 11.98 10.18 -10.50
C ALA A 137 12.26 11.49 -9.74
N GLU A 138 11.32 12.43 -9.73
CA GLU A 138 11.42 13.67 -8.95
C GLU A 138 11.52 13.38 -7.46
N MET A 139 10.67 12.49 -6.94
CA MET A 139 10.69 12.03 -5.55
C MET A 139 12.05 11.42 -5.19
N LEU A 140 12.57 10.50 -6.01
CA LEU A 140 13.88 9.89 -5.79
C LEU A 140 15.02 10.93 -5.76
N ASN A 141 14.98 11.92 -6.66
CA ASN A 141 15.92 13.02 -6.66
C ASN A 141 15.83 13.87 -5.39
N ALA A 142 14.60 14.20 -4.96
CA ALA A 142 14.38 14.97 -3.74
C ALA A 142 14.97 14.28 -2.50
N VAL A 143 14.75 12.96 -2.38
CA VAL A 143 15.33 12.16 -1.31
C VAL A 143 16.86 12.12 -1.42
N SER A 144 17.40 11.86 -2.61
CA SER A 144 18.86 11.74 -2.83
C SER A 144 19.64 13.00 -2.43
N VAL A 145 19.06 14.19 -2.65
CA VAL A 145 19.71 15.47 -2.30
C VAL A 145 19.42 15.94 -0.87
N SER A 146 18.47 15.33 -0.18
CA SER A 146 18.07 15.74 1.19
C SER A 146 19.16 15.51 2.23
N GLY A 147 19.98 14.48 2.04
CA GLY A 147 20.97 14.00 3.00
C GLY A 147 20.38 13.17 4.14
N ASP A 148 19.05 12.98 4.17
CA ASP A 148 18.40 12.11 5.14
C ASP A 148 18.60 10.63 4.80
N LYS A 149 18.49 9.77 5.79
CA LYS A 149 18.46 8.32 5.54
C LYS A 149 17.16 7.93 4.85
N ALA A 150 17.24 6.92 4.00
CA ALA A 150 16.09 6.29 3.38
C ALA A 150 16.34 4.78 3.27
N PRO A 151 15.30 3.93 3.18
CA PRO A 151 15.46 2.49 2.96
C PRO A 151 16.07 2.19 1.58
N ALA A 152 16.70 1.03 1.42
CA ALA A 152 17.01 0.52 0.09
C ALA A 152 15.69 0.27 -0.67
N LEU A 153 15.59 0.72 -1.92
CA LEU A 153 14.42 0.52 -2.76
C LEU A 153 14.69 -0.57 -3.79
N LEU A 154 13.86 -1.63 -3.78
CA LEU A 154 14.09 -2.84 -4.56
C LEU A 154 12.99 -3.04 -5.60
N MET A 155 13.36 -3.22 -6.88
CA MET A 155 12.44 -3.31 -8.01
C MET A 155 13.01 -4.26 -9.08
N ALA A 156 12.77 -5.58 -8.96
CA ALA A 156 13.39 -6.56 -9.86
C ALA A 156 12.71 -6.66 -11.23
N ASN A 157 11.37 -6.58 -11.29
CA ASN A 157 10.58 -6.84 -12.49
C ASN A 157 9.82 -5.61 -13.04
N TYR A 158 10.02 -4.41 -12.47
CA TYR A 158 9.33 -3.20 -12.91
C TYR A 158 10.35 -2.14 -13.36
N LYS A 159 10.37 -1.81 -14.64
CA LYS A 159 11.42 -0.97 -15.24
C LYS A 159 10.82 0.09 -16.17
N PRO A 160 11.44 1.28 -16.29
CA PRO A 160 10.98 2.29 -17.25
C PRO A 160 10.81 1.71 -18.65
N ALA A 161 9.64 1.92 -19.26
CA ALA A 161 9.31 1.38 -20.57
C ALA A 161 10.34 1.82 -21.62
N ALA A 162 10.55 0.96 -22.63
CA ALA A 162 11.61 1.20 -23.61
C ALA A 162 11.37 2.48 -24.44
N ASP A 163 10.13 2.84 -24.65
CA ASP A 163 9.65 3.98 -25.42
C ASP A 163 9.21 5.19 -24.58
N HIS A 164 9.38 5.12 -23.23
CA HIS A 164 9.03 6.27 -22.38
C HIS A 164 9.89 7.48 -22.73
N PRO A 165 9.31 8.68 -22.95
CA PRO A 165 10.05 9.87 -23.37
C PRO A 165 11.13 10.27 -22.36
N ASP A 166 10.86 10.18 -21.06
CA ASP A 166 11.77 10.58 -19.97
C ASP A 166 12.56 9.40 -19.40
N LYS A 167 12.61 8.26 -20.08
CA LYS A 167 13.27 7.03 -19.61
C LYS A 167 14.67 7.26 -19.04
N LEU A 168 15.50 8.06 -19.75
CA LEU A 168 16.88 8.29 -19.31
C LEU A 168 16.95 9.08 -18.01
N ASP A 169 16.05 10.03 -17.82
CA ASP A 169 16.03 10.85 -16.61
C ASP A 169 15.50 10.04 -15.42
N ILE A 170 14.48 9.20 -15.64
CA ILE A 170 14.00 8.23 -14.65
C ILE A 170 15.12 7.28 -14.25
N GLN A 171 15.83 6.70 -15.21
CA GLN A 171 16.96 5.79 -14.94
C GLN A 171 18.08 6.47 -14.16
N ARG A 172 18.38 7.75 -14.45
CA ARG A 172 19.37 8.54 -13.70
C ARG A 172 18.94 8.77 -12.25
N ALA A 173 17.67 9.11 -12.03
CA ALA A 173 17.12 9.28 -10.68
C ALA A 173 17.15 7.97 -9.89
N MET A 174 16.73 6.86 -10.51
CA MET A 174 16.82 5.53 -9.91
C MET A 174 18.27 5.16 -9.54
N ALA A 175 19.22 5.43 -10.43
CA ALA A 175 20.64 5.17 -10.16
C ALA A 175 21.21 6.09 -9.07
N ALA A 176 20.81 7.37 -9.04
CA ALA A 176 21.25 8.32 -8.03
C ALA A 176 20.76 7.97 -6.62
N TYR A 177 19.52 7.48 -6.50
CA TYR A 177 18.98 6.94 -5.26
C TYR A 177 19.63 5.60 -4.87
N GLY A 178 19.98 4.77 -5.85
CA GLY A 178 20.51 3.43 -5.65
C GLY A 178 19.41 2.35 -5.70
N VAL A 179 18.37 2.52 -6.53
CA VAL A 179 17.36 1.49 -6.78
C VAL A 179 18.03 0.25 -7.39
N GLN A 180 17.72 -0.92 -6.84
CA GLN A 180 18.31 -2.20 -7.25
C GLN A 180 17.24 -3.27 -7.46
N ASP A 181 17.60 -4.36 -8.12
CA ASP A 181 16.74 -5.53 -8.25
C ASP A 181 16.64 -6.28 -6.92
N TYR A 182 17.79 -6.41 -6.23
CA TYR A 182 17.95 -7.10 -4.96
C TYR A 182 19.16 -6.53 -4.18
N MET A 183 19.25 -6.89 -2.92
CA MET A 183 20.40 -6.55 -2.07
C MET A 183 20.82 -7.71 -1.17
N ILE A 184 22.08 -7.70 -0.76
CA ILE A 184 22.61 -8.51 0.33
C ILE A 184 22.70 -7.63 1.59
N LEU A 185 22.26 -8.18 2.72
CA LEU A 185 22.34 -7.55 4.03
C LEU A 185 22.89 -8.53 5.07
N GLU A 186 23.99 -8.18 5.69
CA GLU A 186 24.54 -8.96 6.81
C GLU A 186 24.06 -8.40 8.14
N ARG A 187 23.42 -9.24 8.97
CA ARG A 187 22.99 -8.86 10.30
C ARG A 187 22.95 -10.07 11.25
N GLY A 188 23.50 -9.90 12.45
CA GLY A 188 23.49 -10.97 13.44
C GLY A 188 24.24 -12.23 13.01
N GLY A 189 25.20 -12.13 12.11
CA GLY A 189 25.96 -13.25 11.56
C GLY A 189 25.19 -14.07 10.51
N ILE A 190 24.08 -13.54 9.98
CA ILE A 190 23.27 -14.11 8.90
C ILE A 190 23.39 -13.19 7.69
N THR A 191 23.59 -13.81 6.52
CA THR A 191 23.56 -13.13 5.21
C THR A 191 22.17 -13.26 4.62
N TYR A 192 21.46 -12.13 4.56
CA TYR A 192 20.11 -12.03 4.00
C TYR A 192 20.18 -11.63 2.53
N GLY A 193 19.36 -12.25 1.69
CA GLY A 193 19.04 -11.77 0.36
C GLY A 193 17.64 -11.17 0.35
N ILE A 194 17.48 -9.97 -0.20
CA ILE A 194 16.20 -9.27 -0.24
C ILE A 194 15.98 -8.78 -1.66
N PHE A 195 14.79 -8.97 -2.23
CA PHE A 195 14.41 -8.45 -3.55
C PHE A 195 12.97 -7.96 -3.56
N GLY A 196 12.62 -7.08 -4.52
CA GLY A 196 11.30 -6.48 -4.64
C GLY A 196 10.59 -6.84 -5.94
N LEU A 197 9.27 -7.04 -5.89
CA LEU A 197 8.42 -7.38 -7.04
C LEU A 197 7.14 -6.54 -7.07
N MET A 198 6.72 -6.20 -8.29
CA MET A 198 5.40 -5.67 -8.62
C MET A 198 4.52 -6.80 -9.13
N GLY A 199 3.23 -6.82 -8.73
CA GLY A 199 2.21 -7.76 -9.20
C GLY A 199 1.56 -7.36 -10.52
N VAL A 200 0.82 -8.29 -11.10
CA VAL A 200 0.07 -8.04 -12.36
C VAL A 200 -1.15 -7.16 -12.10
N ASP A 201 -1.90 -7.43 -11.04
CA ASP A 201 -3.05 -6.60 -10.66
C ASP A 201 -2.60 -5.19 -10.26
N SER A 202 -1.52 -5.11 -9.50
CA SER A 202 -0.90 -3.85 -9.09
C SER A 202 -0.44 -3.00 -10.30
N ASP A 203 0.22 -3.60 -11.31
CA ASP A 203 0.57 -2.91 -12.56
C ASP A 203 -0.66 -2.39 -13.29
N SER A 204 -1.75 -3.16 -13.31
CA SER A 204 -3.01 -2.73 -13.93
C SER A 204 -3.65 -1.53 -13.24
N CYS A 205 -3.34 -1.33 -11.94
CA CYS A 205 -3.75 -0.17 -11.15
C CYS A 205 -2.84 1.06 -11.37
N ALA A 206 -1.72 0.93 -12.09
CA ALA A 206 -0.78 2.02 -12.40
C ALA A 206 -0.67 2.29 -13.91
N PRO A 207 -1.78 2.53 -14.66
CA PRO A 207 -1.76 2.63 -16.12
C PRO A 207 -0.92 3.80 -16.65
N SER A 208 -0.66 4.80 -15.80
CA SER A 208 0.11 6.00 -16.15
C SER A 208 1.57 5.94 -15.66
N SER A 209 2.03 4.80 -15.14
CA SER A 209 3.38 4.67 -14.59
C SER A 209 4.48 4.94 -15.61
N GLY A 210 4.25 4.56 -16.88
CA GLY A 210 5.30 4.57 -17.90
C GLY A 210 6.37 3.51 -17.69
N PHE A 211 6.07 2.49 -16.90
CA PHE A 211 6.94 1.34 -16.65
C PHE A 211 6.40 0.09 -17.37
N SER A 212 7.24 -0.90 -17.49
CA SER A 212 6.91 -2.20 -18.04
C SER A 212 7.10 -3.28 -17.01
N LEU A 213 6.08 -4.12 -16.83
CA LEU A 213 6.11 -5.27 -15.94
C LEU A 213 6.83 -6.45 -16.62
N GLY A 214 7.83 -7.02 -15.95
CA GLY A 214 8.44 -8.29 -16.31
C GLY A 214 7.75 -9.45 -15.59
N ASP A 215 7.89 -10.68 -16.12
CA ASP A 215 7.32 -11.87 -15.47
C ASP A 215 7.82 -12.03 -14.03
N MET A 216 6.88 -12.15 -13.10
CA MET A 216 7.18 -12.24 -11.67
C MET A 216 8.02 -13.47 -11.33
N ALA A 217 7.63 -14.66 -11.81
CA ALA A 217 8.29 -15.91 -11.45
C ALA A 217 9.70 -16.00 -12.05
N GLU A 218 9.88 -15.55 -13.30
CA GLU A 218 11.19 -15.49 -13.95
C GLU A 218 12.15 -14.55 -13.20
N ASN A 219 11.71 -13.33 -12.88
CA ASN A 219 12.54 -12.36 -12.16
C ASN A 219 12.80 -12.76 -10.71
N ALA A 220 11.82 -13.34 -10.02
CA ALA A 220 12.01 -13.90 -8.69
C ALA A 220 13.06 -15.01 -8.68
N GLN A 221 12.96 -15.99 -9.60
CA GLN A 221 13.93 -17.08 -9.67
C GLN A 221 15.33 -16.57 -10.01
N ARG A 222 15.44 -15.60 -10.93
CA ARG A 222 16.70 -14.92 -11.25
C ARG A 222 17.32 -14.28 -10.01
N CYS A 223 16.53 -13.54 -9.20
CA CYS A 223 17.01 -12.92 -7.97
C CYS A 223 17.42 -13.97 -6.93
N VAL A 224 16.60 -15.01 -6.72
CA VAL A 224 16.92 -16.10 -5.79
C VAL A 224 18.24 -16.79 -6.16
N ASP A 225 18.45 -17.09 -7.44
CA ASP A 225 19.66 -17.76 -7.91
C ASP A 225 20.90 -16.86 -7.74
N ALA A 226 20.78 -15.57 -8.05
CA ALA A 226 21.85 -14.59 -7.85
C ALA A 226 22.20 -14.43 -6.35
N LEU A 227 21.19 -14.26 -5.49
CA LEU A 227 21.36 -14.11 -4.06
C LEU A 227 22.01 -15.36 -3.41
N LYS A 228 21.61 -16.55 -3.83
CA LYS A 228 22.25 -17.81 -3.39
C LYS A 228 23.71 -17.89 -3.82
N ALA A 229 24.00 -17.48 -5.06
CA ALA A 229 25.38 -17.46 -5.57
C ALA A 229 26.26 -16.46 -4.80
N GLU A 230 25.68 -15.37 -4.27
CA GLU A 230 26.33 -14.39 -3.41
C GLU A 230 26.38 -14.80 -1.93
N GLY A 231 25.82 -15.97 -1.57
CA GLY A 231 25.92 -16.53 -0.23
C GLY A 231 24.74 -16.21 0.70
N ALA A 232 23.62 -15.73 0.16
CA ALA A 232 22.42 -15.51 0.96
C ALA A 232 21.95 -16.82 1.61
N GLN A 233 21.71 -16.75 2.92
CA GLN A 233 21.29 -17.86 3.75
C GLN A 233 19.79 -17.86 4.03
N PHE A 234 19.17 -16.68 4.00
CA PHE A 234 17.73 -16.46 4.17
C PHE A 234 17.26 -15.43 3.14
N ILE A 235 16.25 -15.77 2.35
CA ILE A 235 15.80 -14.94 1.21
C ILE A 235 14.40 -14.40 1.46
N ILE A 236 14.27 -13.08 1.37
CA ILE A 236 13.03 -12.32 1.57
C ILE A 236 12.60 -11.71 0.24
N CYS A 237 11.36 -11.91 -0.13
CA CYS A 237 10.67 -11.20 -1.20
C CYS A 237 9.78 -10.10 -0.60
N LEU A 238 9.99 -8.86 -1.00
CA LEU A 238 9.05 -7.77 -0.77
C LEU A 238 8.15 -7.72 -1.99
N SER A 239 6.90 -8.08 -1.84
CA SER A 239 5.98 -8.26 -2.96
C SER A 239 4.80 -7.31 -2.87
N HIS A 240 4.56 -6.58 -3.96
CA HIS A 240 3.36 -5.79 -4.10
C HIS A 240 2.41 -6.44 -5.12
N ALA A 241 2.00 -7.67 -4.82
CA ALA A 241 1.17 -8.50 -5.68
C ALA A 241 -0.09 -9.02 -4.98
N GLY A 242 0.01 -9.28 -3.69
CA GLY A 242 -1.11 -9.57 -2.81
C GLY A 242 -1.55 -11.01 -2.72
N THR A 243 -2.37 -11.23 -1.70
CA THR A 243 -3.05 -12.50 -1.43
C THR A 243 -4.55 -12.36 -1.65
N ASN A 244 -5.25 -13.47 -1.88
CA ASN A 244 -6.70 -13.48 -2.11
C ASN A 244 -7.30 -14.78 -1.57
N GLU A 245 -8.53 -14.72 -1.02
CA GLU A 245 -9.27 -15.90 -0.58
C GLU A 245 -9.42 -16.95 -1.70
N LYS A 246 -9.57 -16.49 -2.93
CA LYS A 246 -9.58 -17.34 -4.12
C LYS A 246 -8.15 -17.56 -4.57
N LYS A 247 -7.56 -18.69 -4.22
CA LYS A 247 -6.16 -19.04 -4.51
C LYS A 247 -5.69 -18.72 -5.95
N LYS A 248 -6.55 -18.87 -6.95
CA LYS A 248 -6.24 -18.54 -8.34
C LYS A 248 -6.02 -17.04 -8.61
N LEU A 249 -6.39 -16.18 -7.67
CA LEU A 249 -6.20 -14.72 -7.69
C LEU A 249 -5.15 -14.26 -6.68
N SER A 250 -4.60 -15.17 -5.88
CA SER A 250 -3.57 -14.91 -4.87
C SER A 250 -2.20 -14.98 -5.53
N GLU A 251 -1.72 -13.84 -6.04
CA GLU A 251 -0.49 -13.79 -6.85
C GLU A 251 0.74 -14.26 -6.07
N ASP A 252 0.83 -13.91 -4.78
CA ASP A 252 1.96 -14.32 -3.93
C ASP A 252 1.96 -15.80 -3.59
N GLU A 253 0.80 -16.44 -3.43
CA GLU A 253 0.73 -17.89 -3.30
C GLU A 253 1.15 -18.60 -4.60
N LEU A 254 0.67 -18.09 -5.75
CA LEU A 254 1.05 -18.62 -7.06
C LEU A 254 2.55 -18.42 -7.35
N LEU A 255 3.14 -17.32 -6.88
CA LEU A 255 4.58 -17.07 -6.95
C LEU A 255 5.34 -18.12 -6.11
N ALA A 256 4.95 -18.31 -4.85
CA ALA A 256 5.58 -19.28 -3.96
C ALA A 256 5.47 -20.74 -4.45
N GLU A 257 4.40 -21.10 -5.17
CA GLU A 257 4.27 -22.39 -5.82
C GLU A 257 5.28 -22.60 -6.95
N LYS A 258 5.58 -21.54 -7.71
CA LYS A 258 6.44 -21.62 -8.91
C LYS A 258 7.92 -21.43 -8.62
N VAL A 259 8.27 -20.64 -7.61
CA VAL A 259 9.65 -20.23 -7.31
C VAL A 259 10.14 -20.93 -6.06
N SER A 260 11.29 -21.61 -6.17
CA SER A 260 11.88 -22.34 -5.05
C SER A 260 13.01 -21.54 -4.39
N GLY A 261 12.99 -21.48 -3.07
CA GLY A 261 14.10 -20.91 -2.29
C GLY A 261 13.85 -19.50 -1.78
N ILE A 262 12.62 -19.02 -1.84
CA ILE A 262 12.14 -17.90 -1.05
C ILE A 262 11.82 -18.44 0.35
N ASP A 263 12.21 -17.70 1.40
CA ASP A 263 11.96 -18.07 2.79
C ASP A 263 10.79 -17.30 3.40
N LEU A 264 10.63 -16.05 2.99
CA LEU A 264 9.59 -15.14 3.47
C LEU A 264 9.12 -14.24 2.32
N ILE A 265 7.81 -14.04 2.20
CA ILE A 265 7.18 -13.03 1.34
C ILE A 265 6.43 -12.05 2.24
N VAL A 266 6.79 -10.77 2.18
CA VAL A 266 6.01 -9.67 2.73
C VAL A 266 5.08 -9.19 1.63
N SER A 267 3.77 -9.41 1.81
CA SER A 267 2.74 -9.23 0.78
C SER A 267 1.96 -7.94 1.02
N GLY A 268 1.94 -7.04 0.03
CA GLY A 268 1.18 -5.79 0.00
C GLY A 268 0.04 -5.82 -1.03
N HIS A 269 -0.45 -4.65 -1.47
CA HIS A 269 -1.43 -4.38 -2.51
C HIS A 269 -2.90 -4.67 -2.13
N THR A 270 -3.21 -5.84 -1.68
CA THR A 270 -4.62 -6.26 -1.43
C THR A 270 -5.15 -5.84 -0.07
N HIS A 271 -4.41 -5.04 0.69
CA HIS A 271 -4.76 -4.58 2.04
C HIS A 271 -5.17 -5.73 2.98
N THR A 272 -4.65 -6.93 2.73
CA THR A 272 -4.99 -8.10 3.53
C THR A 272 -4.35 -8.02 4.91
N THR A 273 -5.09 -8.43 5.94
CA THR A 273 -4.56 -8.67 7.28
C THR A 273 -4.58 -10.17 7.52
N LEU A 274 -3.40 -10.81 7.55
CA LEU A 274 -3.27 -12.24 7.79
C LEU A 274 -3.02 -12.48 9.28
N PRO A 275 -3.99 -13.05 10.04
CA PRO A 275 -3.79 -13.35 11.45
C PRO A 275 -2.79 -14.49 11.69
N GLU A 276 -2.53 -15.30 10.66
CA GLU A 276 -1.55 -16.37 10.62
C GLU A 276 -0.85 -16.36 9.25
N PRO A 277 0.45 -16.68 9.17
CA PRO A 277 1.15 -16.77 7.90
C PRO A 277 0.59 -17.89 7.01
N ILE A 278 0.53 -17.65 5.71
CA ILE A 278 0.27 -18.71 4.73
C ILE A 278 1.60 -19.39 4.42
N GLU A 279 1.66 -20.73 4.46
CA GLU A 279 2.86 -21.50 4.11
C GLU A 279 2.67 -22.20 2.77
N VAL A 280 3.52 -21.87 1.79
CA VAL A 280 3.51 -22.48 0.45
C VAL A 280 4.95 -22.80 0.05
N ASN A 281 5.20 -24.05 -0.34
CA ASN A 281 6.51 -24.52 -0.85
C ASN A 281 7.70 -24.14 0.06
N GLY A 282 7.47 -24.06 1.38
CA GLY A 282 8.46 -23.70 2.39
C GLY A 282 8.73 -22.19 2.51
N ALA A 283 8.00 -21.33 1.81
CA ALA A 283 7.95 -19.90 2.06
C ALA A 283 6.79 -19.56 3.01
N TYR A 284 7.02 -18.64 3.94
CA TYR A 284 5.95 -18.00 4.71
C TYR A 284 5.52 -16.72 4.00
N ILE A 285 4.21 -16.52 3.83
CA ILE A 285 3.62 -15.29 3.27
C ILE A 285 2.94 -14.56 4.42
N VAL A 286 3.26 -13.29 4.60
CA VAL A 286 2.76 -12.46 5.71
C VAL A 286 2.22 -11.14 5.19
N SER A 287 1.20 -10.60 5.88
CA SER A 287 0.55 -9.34 5.53
C SER A 287 -0.03 -8.72 6.79
N ALA A 288 0.25 -7.43 7.05
CA ALA A 288 -0.06 -6.77 8.32
C ALA A 288 -1.34 -5.91 8.29
N GLY A 289 -1.94 -5.73 7.12
CA GLY A 289 -3.00 -4.75 6.90
C GLY A 289 -2.45 -3.38 6.52
N PRO A 290 -3.31 -2.50 5.96
CA PRO A 290 -2.91 -1.21 5.42
C PRO A 290 -2.80 -0.12 6.49
N TYR A 291 -2.51 1.12 6.06
CA TYR A 291 -2.70 2.39 6.77
C TYR A 291 -1.98 2.51 8.11
N CYS A 292 -0.89 1.77 8.30
CA CYS A 292 -0.16 1.76 9.56
C CYS A 292 -0.98 1.22 10.76
N GLU A 293 -2.06 0.44 10.52
CA GLU A 293 -2.90 -0.10 11.60
C GLU A 293 -2.16 -1.11 12.46
N ASN A 294 -1.25 -1.87 11.85
CA ASN A 294 -0.46 -2.88 12.55
C ASN A 294 1.01 -2.87 12.14
N LEU A 295 1.87 -3.24 13.07
CA LEU A 295 3.22 -3.69 12.79
C LEU A 295 3.24 -5.22 12.81
N GLY A 296 3.58 -5.84 11.68
CA GLY A 296 3.80 -7.28 11.63
C GLY A 296 5.17 -7.66 12.21
N SER A 297 5.21 -8.77 12.92
CA SER A 297 6.45 -9.36 13.45
C SER A 297 6.43 -10.87 13.25
N ILE A 298 7.40 -11.39 12.53
CA ILE A 298 7.57 -12.82 12.32
C ILE A 298 8.95 -13.27 12.79
N THR A 299 9.02 -14.37 13.54
CA THR A 299 10.29 -15.01 13.95
C THR A 299 10.33 -16.46 13.48
N ILE A 300 11.32 -16.77 12.68
CA ILE A 300 11.54 -18.08 12.09
C ILE A 300 12.86 -18.65 12.62
N GLN A 301 12.83 -19.87 13.13
CA GLN A 301 14.02 -20.66 13.40
C GLN A 301 14.29 -21.58 12.22
N TRP A 302 15.52 -21.58 11.75
CA TRP A 302 15.89 -22.38 10.56
C TRP A 302 17.29 -22.96 10.67
N LYS A 303 17.60 -23.97 9.86
CA LYS A 303 18.88 -24.68 9.82
C LYS A 303 19.45 -24.66 8.41
N ALA A 304 20.74 -24.92 8.30
CA ALA A 304 21.46 -25.01 7.03
C ALA A 304 20.92 -26.11 6.08
N ASP A 305 20.19 -27.10 6.58
CA ASP A 305 19.52 -28.14 5.80
C ASP A 305 18.19 -27.67 5.16
N GLY A 306 17.81 -26.41 5.37
CA GLY A 306 16.59 -25.80 4.85
C GLY A 306 15.35 -26.04 5.72
N SER A 307 15.46 -26.79 6.83
CA SER A 307 14.34 -26.97 7.76
C SER A 307 14.02 -25.65 8.47
N LYS A 308 12.73 -25.28 8.53
CA LYS A 308 12.22 -24.05 9.15
C LYS A 308 11.12 -24.38 10.14
N THR A 309 10.98 -23.53 11.15
CA THR A 309 9.91 -23.58 12.13
C THR A 309 9.51 -22.15 12.48
N LEU A 310 8.25 -21.82 12.28
CA LEU A 310 7.66 -20.59 12.79
C LEU A 310 7.67 -20.66 14.32
N THR A 311 8.31 -19.69 14.97
CA THR A 311 8.43 -19.66 16.44
C THR A 311 7.59 -18.55 17.07
N ASP A 312 7.32 -17.49 16.32
CA ASP A 312 6.46 -16.39 16.75
C ASP A 312 5.90 -15.65 15.54
N TYR A 313 4.65 -15.25 15.60
CA TYR A 313 4.00 -14.37 14.66
C TYR A 313 3.01 -13.48 15.39
N ARG A 314 3.06 -12.19 15.13
CA ARG A 314 2.18 -11.21 15.77
C ARG A 314 1.87 -10.07 14.81
N LEU A 315 0.64 -9.62 14.86
CA LEU A 315 0.22 -8.31 14.41
C LEU A 315 0.10 -7.43 15.66
N ILE A 316 0.92 -6.40 15.74
CA ILE A 316 0.98 -5.47 16.88
C ILE A 316 0.16 -4.25 16.50
N PRO A 317 -1.01 -4.03 17.09
CA PRO A 317 -1.83 -2.87 16.79
C PRO A 317 -1.05 -1.56 17.08
N ILE A 318 -1.16 -0.63 16.17
CA ILE A 318 -0.62 0.73 16.34
C ILE A 318 -1.78 1.60 16.79
N ASP A 319 -1.98 1.69 18.08
CA ASP A 319 -3.11 2.35 18.73
C ASP A 319 -2.65 3.34 19.82
N GLU A 320 -3.61 3.94 20.53
CA GLU A 320 -3.37 4.93 21.58
C GLU A 320 -2.64 4.37 22.82
N THR A 321 -2.46 3.05 22.95
CA THR A 321 -1.65 2.44 24.01
C THR A 321 -0.14 2.62 23.80
N LEU A 322 0.24 3.02 22.56
CA LEU A 322 1.61 3.32 22.21
C LEU A 322 1.86 4.83 22.33
N PRO A 323 2.85 5.26 23.11
CA PRO A 323 3.25 6.67 23.13
C PRO A 323 3.82 7.06 21.76
N GLU A 324 3.59 8.31 21.38
CA GLU A 324 4.18 8.89 20.18
C GLU A 324 5.67 9.21 20.42
N ASP A 325 6.51 8.87 19.45
CA ASP A 325 7.93 9.23 19.44
C ASP A 325 8.07 10.73 19.12
N GLU A 326 8.80 11.46 19.99
CA GLU A 326 8.92 12.92 19.91
C GLU A 326 9.64 13.38 18.63
N ASP A 327 10.66 12.67 18.17
CA ASP A 327 11.44 13.06 16.98
C ASP A 327 10.59 12.88 15.70
N ILE A 328 9.83 11.81 15.62
CA ILE A 328 8.93 11.58 14.47
C ILE A 328 7.73 12.55 14.52
N THR A 329 7.18 12.84 15.70
CA THR A 329 6.15 13.86 15.85
C THR A 329 6.63 15.22 15.32
N LEU A 330 7.83 15.66 15.70
CA LEU A 330 8.42 16.90 15.20
C LEU A 330 8.65 16.86 13.68
N MET A 331 9.03 15.72 13.13
CA MET A 331 9.21 15.54 11.69
C MET A 331 7.87 15.65 10.95
N VAL A 332 6.81 15.04 11.46
CA VAL A 332 5.45 15.14 10.89
C VAL A 332 4.93 16.56 10.96
N GLU A 333 5.12 17.28 12.08
CA GLU A 333 4.73 18.70 12.19
C GLU A 333 5.49 19.58 11.18
N ARG A 334 6.75 19.25 10.90
CA ARG A 334 7.49 19.92 9.81
C ARG A 334 6.86 19.68 8.44
N TRP A 335 6.43 18.43 8.16
CA TRP A 335 5.73 18.13 6.90
C TRP A 335 4.42 18.88 6.80
N LYS A 336 3.59 18.93 7.86
CA LYS A 336 2.36 19.73 7.91
C LYS A 336 2.64 21.20 7.60
N GLY A 337 3.70 21.77 8.19
CA GLY A 337 4.11 23.15 7.92
C GLY A 337 4.48 23.39 6.46
N LEU A 338 5.15 22.44 5.81
CA LEU A 338 5.51 22.52 4.38
C LEU A 338 4.26 22.40 3.49
N VAL A 339 3.35 21.49 3.79
CA VAL A 339 2.05 21.38 3.10
C VAL A 339 1.28 22.70 3.19
N GLY A 340 1.21 23.28 4.40
CA GLY A 340 0.57 24.58 4.61
C GLY A 340 1.15 25.69 3.71
N GLY A 341 2.49 25.75 3.59
CA GLY A 341 3.16 26.78 2.80
C GLY A 341 3.12 26.54 1.29
N SER A 342 3.26 25.29 0.84
CA SER A 342 3.42 24.96 -0.59
C SER A 342 2.12 24.61 -1.30
N TYR A 343 1.18 23.98 -0.61
CA TYR A 343 -0.08 23.47 -1.19
C TYR A 343 -1.30 24.25 -0.69
N LEU A 344 -1.61 24.16 0.60
CA LEU A 344 -2.84 24.73 1.17
C LEU A 344 -2.89 26.27 1.11
N GLY A 345 -1.73 26.93 1.21
CA GLY A 345 -1.65 28.38 1.12
C GLY A 345 -2.23 28.98 -0.17
N ARG A 346 -2.26 28.20 -1.27
CA ARG A 346 -2.89 28.60 -2.54
C ARG A 346 -4.41 28.76 -2.42
N TYR A 347 -5.01 28.03 -1.49
CA TYR A 347 -6.46 28.00 -1.25
C TYR A 347 -6.85 28.79 -0.01
N GLY A 348 -5.89 29.41 0.69
CA GLY A 348 -6.13 30.13 1.94
C GLY A 348 -6.51 29.21 3.12
N LEU A 349 -6.13 27.93 3.05
CA LEU A 349 -6.43 26.90 4.04
C LEU A 349 -5.19 26.58 4.89
N SER A 350 -5.41 25.98 6.05
CA SER A 350 -4.36 25.39 6.89
C SER A 350 -4.67 23.91 7.19
N TYR A 351 -3.65 23.15 7.59
CA TYR A 351 -3.71 21.70 7.70
C TYR A 351 -4.80 21.20 8.65
N ASP A 352 -4.85 21.75 9.86
CA ASP A 352 -5.77 21.38 10.94
C ASP A 352 -6.97 22.34 11.04
N GLU A 353 -7.23 23.17 10.03
CA GLU A 353 -8.36 24.09 10.02
C GLU A 353 -9.67 23.33 10.06
N VAL A 354 -10.53 23.66 11.02
CA VAL A 354 -11.87 23.08 11.12
C VAL A 354 -12.78 23.73 10.08
N LEU A 355 -13.16 22.95 9.07
CA LEU A 355 -14.04 23.39 7.99
C LEU A 355 -15.51 23.39 8.43
N THR A 356 -15.91 22.36 9.17
CA THR A 356 -17.29 22.19 9.63
C THR A 356 -17.36 21.19 10.79
N ARG A 357 -18.58 20.89 11.25
CA ARG A 357 -18.87 19.86 12.25
C ARG A 357 -20.05 19.02 11.80
N THR A 358 -19.98 17.71 12.04
CA THR A 358 -21.11 16.78 11.83
C THR A 358 -21.55 16.15 13.14
N GLY A 359 -22.84 15.90 13.28
CA GLY A 359 -23.43 15.21 14.45
C GLY A 359 -23.46 13.68 14.30
N PHE A 360 -23.00 13.13 13.19
CA PHE A 360 -23.04 11.70 12.86
C PHE A 360 -21.84 11.33 11.97
N ASP A 361 -21.51 10.04 11.93
CA ASP A 361 -20.45 9.53 11.09
C ASP A 361 -20.89 9.48 9.62
N LEU A 362 -20.00 9.97 8.75
CA LEU A 362 -20.08 9.78 7.30
C LEU A 362 -19.07 8.69 6.92
N SER A 363 -19.51 7.45 6.97
CA SER A 363 -18.63 6.30 6.78
C SER A 363 -18.46 5.95 5.30
N THR A 364 -17.28 5.45 4.94
CA THR A 364 -17.07 4.79 3.65
C THR A 364 -18.07 3.63 3.48
N PRO A 365 -18.50 3.33 2.26
CA PRO A 365 -19.46 2.26 1.99
C PRO A 365 -18.99 0.90 2.49
N LYS A 366 -19.95 0.06 2.90
CA LYS A 366 -19.64 -1.31 3.29
C LYS A 366 -19.54 -2.21 2.07
N ALA A 367 -18.40 -2.87 1.89
CA ALA A 367 -18.19 -3.78 0.78
C ALA A 367 -19.34 -4.81 0.63
N GLY A 368 -19.85 -4.96 -0.59
CA GLY A 368 -20.86 -5.94 -0.95
C GLY A 368 -22.32 -5.56 -0.63
N VAL A 369 -22.57 -4.37 -0.11
CA VAL A 369 -23.91 -3.84 0.13
C VAL A 369 -24.20 -2.74 -0.90
N GLN A 370 -25.18 -2.97 -1.77
CA GLN A 370 -25.64 -1.98 -2.75
C GLN A 370 -26.79 -1.15 -2.15
N GLU A 371 -26.45 -0.08 -1.48
CA GLU A 371 -27.39 0.88 -0.88
C GLU A 371 -26.85 2.31 -0.98
N GLY A 372 -27.67 3.31 -0.75
CA GLY A 372 -27.22 4.70 -0.65
C GLY A 372 -26.18 4.88 0.46
N ASN A 373 -25.21 5.76 0.23
CA ASN A 373 -24.17 6.09 1.20
C ASN A 373 -24.06 7.60 1.33
N ALA A 374 -24.27 8.12 2.54
CA ALA A 374 -24.32 9.56 2.77
C ALA A 374 -23.01 10.28 2.42
N LEU A 375 -21.84 9.63 2.60
CA LEU A 375 -20.56 10.19 2.20
C LEU A 375 -20.45 10.26 0.66
N GLY A 376 -20.77 9.16 -0.04
CA GLY A 376 -20.73 9.12 -1.50
C GLY A 376 -21.67 10.14 -2.14
N GLU A 377 -22.88 10.28 -1.60
CA GLU A 377 -23.86 11.28 -2.03
C GLU A 377 -23.37 12.72 -1.76
N LEU A 378 -22.82 12.98 -0.57
CA LEU A 378 -22.23 14.29 -0.24
C LEU A 378 -21.10 14.66 -1.21
N ILE A 379 -20.24 13.72 -1.57
CA ILE A 379 -19.16 13.97 -2.53
C ILE A 379 -19.71 14.26 -3.94
N ALA A 380 -20.68 13.49 -4.41
CA ALA A 380 -21.33 13.74 -5.70
C ALA A 380 -22.02 15.13 -5.73
N ASP A 381 -22.74 15.49 -4.66
CA ASP A 381 -23.36 16.81 -4.51
C ASP A 381 -22.32 17.93 -4.46
N SER A 382 -21.18 17.71 -3.78
CA SER A 382 -20.11 18.70 -3.70
C SER A 382 -19.49 19.00 -5.08
N PHE A 383 -19.35 17.98 -5.93
CA PHE A 383 -18.86 18.14 -7.30
C PHE A 383 -19.85 18.97 -8.12
N LEU A 384 -21.14 18.66 -8.02
CA LEU A 384 -22.17 19.41 -8.74
C LEU A 384 -22.19 20.88 -8.30
N TRP A 385 -22.17 21.12 -6.98
CA TRP A 385 -22.07 22.47 -6.43
C TRP A 385 -20.83 23.22 -6.91
N ALA A 386 -19.67 22.57 -6.91
CA ALA A 386 -18.41 23.18 -7.32
C ALA A 386 -18.45 23.62 -8.79
N VAL A 387 -18.95 22.75 -9.69
CA VAL A 387 -19.03 23.09 -11.12
C VAL A 387 -20.07 24.16 -11.39
N GLU A 388 -21.25 24.13 -10.76
CA GLU A 388 -22.26 25.18 -10.86
C GLU A 388 -21.71 26.55 -10.45
N HIS A 389 -20.83 26.61 -9.44
CA HIS A 389 -20.25 27.86 -8.95
C HIS A 389 -19.02 28.33 -9.75
N LEU A 390 -18.21 27.40 -10.25
CA LEU A 390 -17.00 27.71 -11.01
C LEU A 390 -17.32 28.02 -12.47
N GLU A 391 -18.37 27.42 -13.03
CA GLU A 391 -18.80 27.56 -14.42
C GLU A 391 -20.18 28.25 -14.55
N ALA A 392 -20.55 29.10 -13.61
CA ALA A 392 -21.86 29.76 -13.52
C ALA A 392 -22.27 30.53 -14.79
N ASP A 393 -21.30 30.95 -15.61
CA ASP A 393 -21.54 31.64 -16.89
C ASP A 393 -21.71 30.65 -18.09
N SER A 394 -21.59 29.33 -17.86
CA SER A 394 -21.79 28.32 -18.91
C SER A 394 -23.28 28.02 -19.08
N PRO A 395 -23.89 28.31 -20.27
CA PRO A 395 -25.31 28.02 -20.49
C PRO A 395 -25.60 26.52 -20.53
N ASP A 396 -24.57 25.69 -20.68
CA ASP A 396 -24.64 24.24 -20.79
C ASP A 396 -23.95 23.57 -19.56
N GLY A 397 -24.06 24.17 -18.37
CA GLY A 397 -23.48 23.63 -17.15
C GLY A 397 -23.95 22.19 -16.87
N PRO A 398 -23.12 21.36 -16.18
CA PRO A 398 -23.46 19.98 -15.89
C PRO A 398 -24.74 19.92 -15.04
N THR A 399 -25.58 18.95 -15.35
CA THR A 399 -26.83 18.69 -14.62
C THR A 399 -26.72 17.45 -13.74
N VAL A 400 -25.67 16.65 -13.93
CA VAL A 400 -25.41 15.42 -13.19
C VAL A 400 -23.92 15.30 -12.91
N THR A 401 -23.57 14.91 -11.72
CA THR A 401 -22.20 14.51 -11.36
C THR A 401 -22.18 13.10 -10.82
N VAL A 402 -21.05 12.43 -10.96
CA VAL A 402 -20.87 11.02 -10.60
C VAL A 402 -19.55 10.85 -9.89
N THR A 403 -19.57 10.09 -8.80
CA THR A 403 -18.35 9.55 -8.16
C THR A 403 -18.49 8.05 -7.94
N ALA A 404 -17.38 7.34 -7.83
CA ALA A 404 -17.39 5.89 -7.58
C ALA A 404 -16.99 5.59 -6.13
N ASP A 405 -17.50 4.49 -5.60
CA ASP A 405 -17.18 3.98 -4.27
C ASP A 405 -15.66 3.82 -4.07
N GLY A 406 -14.98 3.23 -5.05
CA GLY A 406 -13.55 2.93 -4.99
C GLY A 406 -12.62 4.14 -4.84
N VAL A 407 -13.10 5.38 -5.05
CA VAL A 407 -12.30 6.60 -4.83
C VAL A 407 -12.50 7.24 -3.46
N LEU A 408 -13.45 6.73 -2.65
CA LEU A 408 -13.69 7.18 -1.28
C LEU A 408 -12.75 6.44 -0.32
N ARG A 409 -11.73 7.11 0.18
CA ARG A 409 -10.61 6.47 0.89
C ARG A 409 -10.66 6.60 2.40
N ALA A 410 -11.42 7.54 2.95
CA ALA A 410 -11.54 7.77 4.39
C ALA A 410 -12.97 8.11 4.78
N SER A 411 -13.35 7.78 6.00
CA SER A 411 -14.60 8.19 6.64
C SER A 411 -14.43 9.54 7.34
N LEU A 412 -15.53 10.25 7.54
CA LEU A 412 -15.56 11.46 8.36
C LEU A 412 -16.34 11.14 9.64
N PRO A 413 -15.68 11.04 10.81
CA PRO A 413 -16.35 10.77 12.08
C PRO A 413 -17.20 11.94 12.54
N ALA A 414 -18.16 11.69 13.43
CA ALA A 414 -18.91 12.73 14.11
C ALA A 414 -17.96 13.64 14.90
N GLY A 415 -18.14 14.95 14.77
CA GLY A 415 -17.27 15.93 15.41
C GLY A 415 -16.78 17.01 14.45
N GLU A 416 -15.58 17.50 14.69
CA GLU A 416 -14.91 18.48 13.83
C GLU A 416 -14.35 17.82 12.59
N ILE A 417 -14.64 18.38 11.43
CA ILE A 417 -14.08 17.98 10.14
C ILE A 417 -13.03 18.99 9.73
N THR A 418 -11.78 18.53 9.65
CA THR A 418 -10.64 19.38 9.29
C THR A 418 -10.33 19.34 7.80
N THR A 419 -9.47 20.26 7.34
CA THR A 419 -8.97 20.27 5.96
C THR A 419 -8.30 18.94 5.58
N SER A 420 -7.46 18.40 6.48
CA SER A 420 -6.80 17.10 6.21
C SER A 420 -7.80 15.95 6.11
N MET A 421 -8.77 15.86 7.01
CA MET A 421 -9.80 14.83 6.95
C MET A 421 -10.64 14.92 5.68
N ALA A 422 -11.01 16.13 5.25
CA ALA A 422 -11.74 16.31 4.00
C ALA A 422 -10.91 15.90 2.78
N PHE A 423 -9.60 16.18 2.78
CA PHE A 423 -8.68 15.71 1.72
C PHE A 423 -8.56 14.19 1.69
N ASP A 424 -8.45 13.55 2.85
CA ASP A 424 -8.24 12.10 2.96
C ASP A 424 -9.40 11.30 2.34
N VAL A 425 -10.62 11.85 2.29
CA VAL A 425 -11.77 11.22 1.61
C VAL A 425 -11.50 11.00 0.12
N LEU A 426 -10.85 11.96 -0.55
CA LEU A 426 -10.58 11.96 -2.00
C LEU A 426 -9.08 12.11 -2.28
N SER A 427 -8.26 11.42 -1.53
CA SER A 427 -6.79 11.54 -1.59
C SER A 427 -6.14 10.95 -2.84
N MET A 428 -6.90 10.23 -3.68
CA MET A 428 -6.38 9.54 -4.87
C MET A 428 -6.28 10.46 -6.09
N GLY A 429 -5.32 10.09 -6.95
CA GLY A 429 -5.14 10.68 -8.26
C GLY A 429 -4.30 11.95 -8.26
N VAL A 430 -3.86 12.30 -9.46
CA VAL A 430 -3.10 13.52 -9.73
C VAL A 430 -3.56 14.10 -11.06
N GLY A 431 -3.86 15.38 -11.07
CA GLY A 431 -4.22 16.11 -12.29
C GLY A 431 -3.03 16.25 -13.24
N SER A 432 -3.31 16.56 -14.51
CA SER A 432 -2.28 16.79 -15.52
C SER A 432 -1.35 17.99 -15.21
N ASP A 433 -1.74 18.84 -14.26
CA ASP A 433 -0.97 19.97 -13.74
C ASP A 433 -0.13 19.60 -12.50
N GLY A 434 -0.14 18.32 -12.09
CA GLY A 434 0.54 17.83 -10.90
C GLY A 434 -0.19 18.12 -9.59
N THR A 435 -1.40 18.64 -9.63
CA THR A 435 -2.22 18.86 -8.42
C THR A 435 -2.82 17.54 -7.95
N SER A 436 -2.74 17.25 -6.64
CA SER A 436 -3.36 16.06 -6.06
C SER A 436 -4.88 16.09 -6.21
N GLY A 437 -5.44 14.93 -6.53
CA GLY A 437 -6.86 14.72 -6.80
C GLY A 437 -7.14 14.42 -8.28
N PHE A 438 -8.15 13.61 -8.54
CA PHE A 438 -8.61 13.37 -9.91
C PHE A 438 -9.27 14.64 -10.47
N PRO A 439 -8.97 15.03 -11.72
CA PRO A 439 -9.66 16.15 -12.35
C PRO A 439 -11.12 15.78 -12.63
N LEU A 440 -12.03 16.73 -12.45
CA LEU A 440 -13.39 16.58 -12.93
C LEU A 440 -13.40 16.67 -14.45
N VAL A 441 -14.06 15.71 -15.10
CA VAL A 441 -14.16 15.63 -16.56
C VAL A 441 -15.63 15.77 -16.97
N GLY A 442 -15.94 16.79 -17.76
CA GLY A 442 -17.28 17.00 -18.32
C GLY A 442 -17.48 16.23 -19.64
N VAL A 443 -18.62 15.56 -19.75
CA VAL A 443 -19.04 14.85 -20.97
C VAL A 443 -20.51 15.15 -21.27
N TYR A 444 -20.88 15.18 -22.55
CA TYR A 444 -22.27 15.30 -22.99
C TYR A 444 -22.85 13.91 -23.18
N LEU A 445 -23.93 13.58 -22.49
CA LEU A 445 -24.63 12.32 -22.58
C LEU A 445 -26.10 12.53 -23.00
N THR A 446 -26.63 11.64 -23.79
CA THR A 446 -28.07 11.53 -24.02
C THR A 446 -28.73 10.86 -22.81
N GLY A 447 -30.04 11.04 -22.64
CA GLY A 447 -30.77 10.35 -21.58
C GLY A 447 -30.65 8.83 -21.64
N LYS A 448 -30.47 8.26 -22.84
CA LYS A 448 -30.21 6.82 -23.02
C LYS A 448 -28.84 6.40 -22.48
N GLU A 449 -27.82 7.20 -22.68
CA GLU A 449 -26.45 6.96 -22.18
C GLU A 449 -26.39 7.15 -20.68
N LEU A 450 -27.11 8.15 -20.15
CA LEU A 450 -27.23 8.36 -18.72
C LEU A 450 -27.93 7.17 -18.03
N LYS A 451 -28.98 6.62 -18.65
CA LYS A 451 -29.60 5.37 -18.19
C LYS A 451 -28.60 4.21 -18.23
N ALA A 452 -27.76 4.13 -19.26
CA ALA A 452 -26.72 3.08 -19.34
C ALA A 452 -25.69 3.20 -18.22
N ALA A 453 -25.34 4.41 -17.78
CA ALA A 453 -24.50 4.62 -16.61
C ALA A 453 -25.19 4.10 -15.33
N ALA A 454 -26.46 4.42 -15.11
CA ALA A 454 -27.23 3.86 -13.99
C ALA A 454 -27.37 2.31 -14.07
N GLU A 455 -27.45 1.74 -15.28
CA GLU A 455 -27.43 0.27 -15.46
C GLU A 455 -26.08 -0.35 -15.08
N VAL A 456 -24.96 0.36 -15.30
CA VAL A 456 -23.64 -0.09 -14.82
C VAL A 456 -23.68 -0.19 -13.29
N ASP A 457 -24.11 0.85 -12.59
CA ASP A 457 -24.26 0.80 -11.14
C ASP A 457 -25.15 -0.35 -10.71
N ALA A 458 -26.41 -0.41 -11.18
CA ALA A 458 -27.38 -1.41 -10.77
C ALA A 458 -26.94 -2.86 -11.08
N SER A 459 -26.10 -3.07 -12.10
CA SER A 459 -25.72 -4.41 -12.56
C SER A 459 -24.31 -4.83 -12.13
N VAL A 460 -23.34 -3.92 -12.11
CA VAL A 460 -21.94 -4.25 -11.85
C VAL A 460 -21.60 -4.24 -10.35
N THR A 461 -22.18 -3.33 -9.57
CA THR A 461 -21.94 -3.21 -8.13
C THR A 461 -22.01 -4.55 -7.36
N PRO A 462 -22.98 -5.44 -7.59
CA PRO A 462 -23.04 -6.73 -6.90
C PRO A 462 -21.86 -7.67 -7.19
N LEU A 463 -21.11 -7.41 -8.28
CA LEU A 463 -19.95 -8.20 -8.68
C LEU A 463 -18.64 -7.51 -8.30
N MET A 464 -18.64 -6.19 -8.30
CA MET A 464 -17.52 -5.31 -8.03
C MET A 464 -18.02 -4.12 -7.19
N PRO A 465 -18.05 -4.23 -5.86
CA PRO A 465 -18.56 -3.16 -4.98
C PRO A 465 -17.91 -1.80 -5.21
N ALA A 466 -16.61 -1.76 -5.45
CA ALA A 466 -15.89 -0.52 -5.73
C ALA A 466 -16.36 0.24 -7.00
N ALA A 467 -17.14 -0.42 -7.87
CA ALA A 467 -17.76 0.19 -9.04
C ALA A 467 -19.15 0.80 -8.76
N GLN A 468 -19.64 0.77 -7.51
CA GLN A 468 -20.86 1.48 -7.13
C GLN A 468 -20.70 2.96 -7.43
N LEU A 469 -21.75 3.56 -8.00
CA LEU A 469 -21.77 4.97 -8.39
C LEU A 469 -22.71 5.76 -7.48
N TYR A 470 -22.25 6.93 -7.06
CA TYR A 470 -23.06 7.94 -6.39
C TYR A 470 -23.25 9.10 -7.35
N MET A 471 -24.51 9.49 -7.58
CA MET A 471 -24.86 10.44 -8.63
C MET A 471 -25.72 11.56 -8.05
N ALA A 472 -25.26 12.81 -8.21
CA ALA A 472 -26.06 14.01 -7.89
C ALA A 472 -26.76 14.55 -9.15
N GLY A 473 -27.94 15.15 -8.99
CA GLY A 473 -28.74 15.70 -10.08
C GLY A 473 -29.61 14.69 -10.81
N ILE A 474 -29.64 13.44 -10.35
CA ILE A 474 -30.40 12.36 -10.96
C ILE A 474 -30.96 11.41 -9.88
N GLU A 475 -32.15 10.89 -10.11
CA GLU A 475 -32.74 9.80 -9.34
C GLU A 475 -33.09 8.64 -10.26
N TYR A 476 -32.88 7.41 -9.80
CA TYR A 476 -33.29 6.22 -10.53
C TYR A 476 -33.68 5.11 -9.58
N SER A 477 -34.59 4.26 -10.07
CA SER A 477 -35.03 3.04 -9.40
C SER A 477 -34.57 1.82 -10.19
N PHE A 478 -34.22 0.75 -9.49
CA PHE A 478 -33.82 -0.48 -10.15
C PHE A 478 -34.39 -1.73 -9.44
N ASN A 479 -34.44 -2.83 -10.16
CA ASN A 479 -34.92 -4.12 -9.66
C ASN A 479 -33.86 -5.20 -9.90
N THR A 480 -33.25 -5.69 -8.81
CA THR A 480 -32.18 -6.70 -8.84
C THR A 480 -32.61 -8.06 -9.41
N HIS A 481 -33.92 -8.34 -9.48
CA HIS A 481 -34.46 -9.58 -10.05
C HIS A 481 -34.60 -9.53 -11.59
N ARG A 482 -34.30 -8.40 -12.22
CA ARG A 482 -34.30 -8.29 -13.68
C ARG A 482 -32.95 -8.74 -14.27
N MET A 483 -32.95 -8.94 -15.58
CA MET A 483 -31.73 -9.32 -16.29
C MET A 483 -30.64 -8.24 -16.15
N PHE A 484 -29.42 -8.69 -16.17
CA PHE A 484 -28.22 -7.85 -16.18
C PHE A 484 -28.32 -6.79 -17.29
N PHE A 485 -27.92 -5.55 -17.02
CA PHE A 485 -28.09 -4.38 -17.89
C PHE A 485 -29.54 -4.12 -18.36
N ASN A 486 -30.54 -4.54 -17.56
CA ASN A 486 -31.95 -4.20 -17.72
C ASN A 486 -32.63 -4.10 -16.35
N ARG A 487 -31.90 -3.61 -15.35
CA ARG A 487 -32.34 -3.49 -13.96
C ARG A 487 -32.99 -2.16 -13.67
N VAL A 488 -32.53 -1.07 -14.29
CA VAL A 488 -33.11 0.26 -14.10
C VAL A 488 -34.53 0.31 -14.66
N THR A 489 -35.47 0.62 -13.77
CA THR A 489 -36.91 0.65 -14.08
C THR A 489 -37.40 2.06 -14.37
N ASP A 490 -36.81 3.04 -13.70
CA ASP A 490 -37.15 4.45 -13.86
C ASP A 490 -35.90 5.31 -13.63
N ILE A 491 -35.82 6.47 -14.29
CA ILE A 491 -34.73 7.43 -14.18
C ILE A 491 -35.24 8.84 -14.49
N GLN A 492 -34.86 9.83 -13.70
CA GLN A 492 -35.27 11.21 -13.87
C GLN A 492 -34.19 12.21 -13.42
N LEU A 493 -34.15 13.39 -14.03
CA LEU A 493 -33.32 14.50 -13.58
C LEU A 493 -33.97 15.21 -12.40
N VAL A 494 -33.13 15.56 -11.40
CA VAL A 494 -33.57 16.38 -10.25
C VAL A 494 -33.13 17.83 -10.51
N ARG A 495 -34.09 18.76 -10.62
CA ARG A 495 -33.80 20.18 -10.81
C ARG A 495 -33.45 20.87 -9.49
N GLU A 496 -32.67 21.95 -9.59
CA GLU A 496 -32.27 22.77 -8.43
C GLU A 496 -33.45 23.22 -7.56
N GLU A 497 -34.57 23.60 -8.17
CA GLU A 497 -35.81 24.00 -7.49
C GLU A 497 -36.45 22.88 -6.65
N GLN A 498 -36.02 21.64 -6.83
CA GLN A 498 -36.52 20.44 -6.15
C GLN A 498 -35.49 19.88 -5.16
N ARG A 499 -34.28 20.43 -5.12
CA ARG A 499 -33.31 20.11 -4.09
C ARG A 499 -33.73 20.82 -2.82
N THR A 500 -33.96 20.06 -1.76
CA THR A 500 -34.00 20.67 -0.42
C THR A 500 -32.63 21.21 -0.13
N GLU A 501 -32.49 22.50 0.16
CA GLU A 501 -31.24 23.05 0.65
C GLU A 501 -30.76 22.19 1.83
N PRO A 502 -29.47 21.77 1.85
CA PRO A 502 -28.94 21.13 3.03
C PRO A 502 -29.20 22.07 4.21
N ALA A 503 -29.90 21.58 5.23
CA ALA A 503 -30.16 22.39 6.41
C ALA A 503 -28.81 22.88 6.93
N PRO A 504 -28.63 24.21 7.11
CA PRO A 504 -27.37 24.72 7.62
C PRO A 504 -27.10 24.07 8.96
N VAL A 505 -25.96 23.37 9.07
CA VAL A 505 -25.50 22.78 10.33
C VAL A 505 -25.04 23.93 11.22
N VAL A 506 -25.97 24.68 11.76
CA VAL A 506 -25.74 25.66 12.81
C VAL A 506 -26.18 25.02 14.11
N GLY A 507 -25.24 24.88 15.04
CA GLY A 507 -25.45 24.26 16.34
C GLY A 507 -26.70 24.74 17.04
N GLY A 508 -27.59 23.85 17.36
CA GLY A 508 -28.81 24.05 18.12
C GLY A 508 -29.71 22.84 18.04
N GLU A 509 -29.92 22.21 19.17
CA GLU A 509 -30.94 21.23 19.57
C GLU A 509 -31.48 20.29 18.47
N GLU A 510 -31.30 18.99 18.68
CA GLU A 510 -31.76 17.88 17.84
C GLU A 510 -33.22 18.06 17.38
N PRO A 511 -33.50 18.01 16.07
CA PRO A 511 -34.81 17.61 15.60
C PRO A 511 -34.84 16.07 15.54
N ASN A 512 -35.73 15.51 16.34
CA ASN A 512 -36.18 14.13 16.30
C ASN A 512 -35.66 13.23 15.17
N GLY A 513 -34.61 12.50 15.38
CA GLY A 513 -34.30 11.13 15.05
C GLY A 513 -34.57 10.55 13.66
N GLU A 514 -34.85 11.33 12.64
CA GLU A 514 -34.99 10.84 11.25
C GLU A 514 -34.33 11.84 10.29
N TYR A 515 -33.03 11.67 10.06
CA TYR A 515 -32.36 12.26 8.90
C TYR A 515 -32.47 11.27 7.72
N GLY A 516 -33.60 11.33 7.04
CA GLY A 516 -33.72 10.80 5.71
C GLY A 516 -33.63 11.99 4.74
N TYR A 517 -32.79 11.92 3.71
CA TYR A 517 -32.97 12.76 2.54
C TYR A 517 -34.40 12.49 2.04
N THR A 518 -35.28 13.50 2.15
CA THR A 518 -36.61 13.37 1.56
C THR A 518 -36.46 13.62 0.08
N VAL A 519 -36.28 12.53 -0.67
CA VAL A 519 -36.34 12.55 -2.12
C VAL A 519 -37.77 12.95 -2.49
N THR A 520 -37.96 14.16 -2.96
CA THR A 520 -39.26 14.57 -3.51
C THR A 520 -39.42 13.91 -4.87
N GLN A 521 -40.45 13.09 -5.00
CA GLN A 521 -40.82 12.45 -6.26
C GLN A 521 -41.08 13.52 -7.31
N THR A 522 -40.31 13.55 -8.39
CA THR A 522 -40.52 14.47 -9.51
C THR A 522 -41.45 13.83 -10.53
N ASP A 523 -42.35 14.58 -11.12
CA ASP A 523 -43.35 14.07 -12.11
C ASP A 523 -42.77 13.80 -13.51
N ARG A 524 -41.42 13.81 -13.69
CA ARG A 524 -40.79 13.64 -14.99
C ARG A 524 -40.32 12.22 -15.23
N SER A 525 -40.88 11.62 -16.26
CA SER A 525 -40.55 10.26 -16.70
C SER A 525 -39.33 10.22 -17.63
N TYR A 526 -38.75 9.04 -17.79
CA TYR A 526 -37.64 8.75 -18.72
C TYR A 526 -37.91 9.24 -20.19
N SER A 527 -39.16 9.35 -20.60
CA SER A 527 -39.53 9.85 -21.93
C SER A 527 -39.06 11.30 -22.21
N GLU A 528 -38.88 12.11 -21.17
CA GLU A 528 -38.42 13.50 -21.30
C GLU A 528 -36.88 13.63 -21.41
N LEU A 529 -36.13 12.58 -21.10
CA LEU A 529 -34.68 12.54 -21.30
C LEU A 529 -34.25 12.19 -22.73
N ASN A 530 -35.18 11.87 -23.63
CA ASN A 530 -34.90 11.49 -25.01
C ASN A 530 -35.09 12.64 -26.03
N ASP A 531 -35.52 13.81 -25.59
CA ASP A 531 -35.61 15.03 -26.35
C ASP A 531 -34.41 15.94 -26.13
#